data_1280c19dd55124777f3fc05626942799
#
_entry.id   1280c19dd55124777f3fc05626942799
#
_cell.length_a   1.000
_cell.length_b   1.000
_cell.length_c   1.000
_cell.angle_alpha   90.00
_cell.angle_beta   90.00
_cell.angle_gamma   90.00
#
_symmetry.space_group_name_H-M   'P 1'
#
loop_
_entity.id
_entity.type
_entity.pdbx_description
1 polymer ?
#
loop_
_entity_poly.entity_id
_entity_poly.type
_entity_poly.pdbx_seq_one_letter_code
_entity_poly.pdbx_strand_id
1 'polypeptide(L)'
;MIVELGGTTVNSNFSLKDLGIIGNSPPMKALARQIETTARCDLTVLITGESGTGKELVARAIHQQSGRAALPFISINCGALNDTLLESELFGYERGAFTGAIQKQKGLFQAAHTGTIFLDEIGEMSPACQVKLLRVLQEGAVRPVGGLAEISVDVRVIAATNRNLGKEIGAGKFREDLFYRIAVLTIDTPSLRQRTSDIPLLVEHFLRQADEKMKNPRHHKIDGEGMTALTVYSWPGNVRQLRHVIERLVATTFESELITTEAIFHALPASLLSEMATQLPVIFRENDSLDDFLDRMLLLAYEQLRNQTGSHTKTARLLRIDRVSLYQRVERARQRVKRAS
;
A
#
# COMPACT_ATOMS: atom_id res chain seq x y z
N MET A 1 -9.52 37.76 28.25
CA MET A 1 -9.35 38.13 26.84
C MET A 1 -9.20 36.82 26.09
N ILE A 2 -10.32 36.26 25.62
CA ILE A 2 -10.37 34.97 24.92
C ILE A 2 -10.15 35.33 23.46
N VAL A 3 -9.04 34.82 22.87
CA VAL A 3 -8.79 34.93 21.44
C VAL A 3 -9.53 33.78 20.78
N GLU A 4 -10.64 34.06 20.11
CA GLU A 4 -11.31 33.13 19.20
C GLU A 4 -10.41 32.94 17.96
N LEU A 5 -9.75 31.78 17.90
CA LEU A 5 -9.15 31.28 16.68
C LEU A 5 -10.28 30.70 15.82
N GLY A 6 -10.49 31.31 14.65
CA GLY A 6 -11.51 30.96 13.68
C GLY A 6 -11.61 29.47 13.41
N GLY A 7 -12.67 28.85 13.91
CA GLY A 7 -12.96 27.45 13.73
C GLY A 7 -13.46 27.15 12.34
N THR A 8 -12.63 26.60 11.49
CA THR A 8 -13.06 25.80 10.35
C THR A 8 -13.60 24.49 10.94
N THR A 9 -14.91 24.32 10.97
CA THR A 9 -15.58 23.06 11.36
C THR A 9 -15.17 21.97 10.38
N VAL A 10 -14.18 21.19 10.77
CA VAL A 10 -13.82 19.96 10.06
C VAL A 10 -14.94 18.94 10.32
N ASN A 11 -15.54 18.45 9.25
CA ASN A 11 -16.62 17.46 9.27
C ASN A 11 -16.19 16.24 10.10
N SER A 12 -16.82 16.04 11.26
CA SER A 12 -16.54 14.94 12.21
C SER A 12 -16.93 13.54 11.72
N ASN A 13 -17.32 13.38 10.46
CA ASN A 13 -17.71 12.10 9.83
C ASN A 13 -16.75 11.68 8.71
N PHE A 14 -15.43 11.90 8.89
CA PHE A 14 -14.45 11.47 7.91
C PHE A 14 -14.37 9.94 7.83
N SER A 15 -14.65 9.38 6.65
CA SER A 15 -14.47 7.96 6.36
C SER A 15 -13.28 7.78 5.40
N LEU A 16 -12.30 6.95 5.77
CA LEU A 16 -11.22 6.53 4.87
C LEU A 16 -11.75 5.97 3.54
N LYS A 17 -12.94 5.38 3.55
CA LYS A 17 -13.59 4.79 2.38
C LYS A 17 -13.90 5.84 1.31
N ASP A 18 -14.26 7.07 1.71
CA ASP A 18 -14.56 8.17 0.79
C ASP A 18 -13.32 8.63 0.02
N LEU A 19 -12.13 8.30 0.54
CA LEU A 19 -10.82 8.55 -0.08
C LEU A 19 -10.24 7.33 -0.81
N GLY A 20 -11.04 6.27 -0.96
CA GLY A 20 -10.58 5.02 -1.59
C GLY A 20 -9.64 4.18 -0.71
N ILE A 21 -9.50 4.52 0.58
CA ILE A 21 -8.71 3.76 1.55
C ILE A 21 -9.64 2.78 2.29
N ILE A 22 -9.43 1.49 2.07
CA ILE A 22 -10.29 0.43 2.60
C ILE A 22 -9.60 -0.26 3.77
N GLY A 23 -10.32 -0.40 4.88
CA GLY A 23 -9.91 -1.11 6.08
C GLY A 23 -10.61 -0.60 7.33
N ASN A 24 -10.89 -1.52 8.26
CA ASN A 24 -11.54 -1.28 9.55
C ASN A 24 -10.72 -1.80 10.73
N SER A 25 -9.57 -2.40 10.46
CA SER A 25 -8.67 -2.92 11.50
C SER A 25 -8.14 -1.83 12.42
N PRO A 26 -7.68 -2.17 13.63
CA PRO A 26 -7.09 -1.19 14.56
C PRO A 26 -5.93 -0.38 13.95
N PRO A 27 -4.99 -0.97 13.17
CA PRO A 27 -3.95 -0.20 12.49
C PRO A 27 -4.52 0.84 11.51
N MET A 28 -5.57 0.51 10.76
CA MET A 28 -6.20 1.44 9.83
C MET A 28 -6.95 2.57 10.52
N LYS A 29 -7.57 2.29 11.68
CA LYS A 29 -8.17 3.35 12.52
C LYS A 29 -7.11 4.28 13.10
N ALA A 30 -5.96 3.77 13.49
CA ALA A 30 -4.84 4.59 13.93
C ALA A 30 -4.30 5.47 12.79
N LEU A 31 -4.14 4.89 11.58
CA LEU A 31 -3.74 5.62 10.39
C LEU A 31 -4.73 6.76 10.05
N ALA A 32 -6.04 6.51 10.16
CA ALA A 32 -7.06 7.54 9.93
C ALA A 32 -6.88 8.75 10.84
N ARG A 33 -6.64 8.51 12.13
CA ARG A 33 -6.39 9.59 13.12
C ARG A 33 -5.10 10.36 12.81
N GLN A 34 -4.04 9.65 12.38
CA GLN A 34 -2.79 10.30 11.97
C GLN A 34 -3.00 11.18 10.74
N ILE A 35 -3.74 10.71 9.73
CA ILE A 35 -4.10 11.49 8.55
C ILE A 35 -4.85 12.77 8.96
N GLU A 36 -5.88 12.65 9.79
CA GLU A 36 -6.68 13.79 10.26
C GLU A 36 -5.83 14.82 11.01
N THR A 37 -5.00 14.36 11.95
CA THR A 37 -4.13 15.25 12.73
C THR A 37 -3.11 15.95 11.85
N THR A 38 -2.49 15.21 10.93
CA THR A 38 -1.46 15.70 10.01
C THR A 38 -2.03 16.68 8.98
N ALA A 39 -3.26 16.46 8.53
CA ALA A 39 -3.92 17.33 7.57
C ALA A 39 -4.14 18.76 8.09
N ARG A 40 -4.34 18.92 9.39
CA ARG A 40 -4.53 20.24 10.04
C ARG A 40 -3.26 21.12 10.08
N CYS A 41 -2.09 20.50 9.89
CA CYS A 41 -0.80 21.18 9.95
C CYS A 41 -0.25 21.38 8.54
N ASP A 42 0.30 22.56 8.25
CA ASP A 42 0.96 22.85 6.97
C ASP A 42 2.46 22.51 7.00
N LEU A 43 2.79 21.42 7.67
CA LEU A 43 4.16 20.93 7.83
C LEU A 43 4.48 19.85 6.80
N THR A 44 5.78 19.65 6.56
CA THR A 44 6.28 18.56 5.71
C THR A 44 5.97 17.20 6.35
N VAL A 45 5.54 16.24 5.51
CA VAL A 45 5.14 14.91 5.95
C VAL A 45 5.97 13.86 5.22
N LEU A 46 6.51 12.89 5.98
CA LEU A 46 7.14 11.71 5.44
C LEU A 46 6.23 10.49 5.67
N ILE A 47 5.81 9.84 4.60
CA ILE A 47 5.02 8.61 4.64
C ILE A 47 5.96 7.43 4.40
N THR A 48 6.06 6.53 5.38
CA THR A 48 6.86 5.30 5.29
C THR A 48 5.96 4.08 5.12
N GLY A 49 6.53 3.00 4.60
CA GLY A 49 5.86 1.71 4.48
C GLY A 49 6.20 0.97 3.21
N GLU A 50 5.91 -0.33 3.19
CA GLU A 50 6.25 -1.22 2.09
C GLU A 50 5.61 -0.80 0.76
N SER A 51 6.17 -1.30 -0.35
CA SER A 51 5.56 -1.10 -1.67
C SER A 51 4.15 -1.69 -1.70
N GLY A 52 3.21 -0.97 -2.33
CA GLY A 52 1.84 -1.42 -2.49
C GLY A 52 0.93 -1.29 -1.27
N THR A 53 1.34 -0.60 -0.19
CA THR A 53 0.50 -0.33 1.01
C THR A 53 -0.51 0.78 0.82
N GLY A 54 -0.36 1.63 -0.22
CA GLY A 54 -1.27 2.75 -0.52
C GLY A 54 -0.77 4.12 -0.07
N LYS A 55 0.55 4.35 0.02
CA LYS A 55 1.16 5.63 0.43
C LYS A 55 0.64 6.83 -0.36
N GLU A 56 0.41 6.69 -1.67
CA GLU A 56 -0.16 7.76 -2.49
C GLU A 56 -1.61 8.11 -2.07
N LEU A 57 -2.44 7.11 -1.74
CA LEU A 57 -3.79 7.36 -1.25
C LEU A 57 -3.77 8.11 0.09
N VAL A 58 -2.81 7.79 0.97
CA VAL A 58 -2.59 8.50 2.24
C VAL A 58 -2.18 9.96 1.98
N ALA A 59 -1.28 10.21 1.03
CA ALA A 59 -0.88 11.57 0.66
C ALA A 59 -2.06 12.39 0.11
N ARG A 60 -2.87 11.80 -0.78
CA ARG A 60 -4.10 12.42 -1.30
C ARG A 60 -5.10 12.70 -0.18
N ALA A 61 -5.26 11.77 0.76
CA ALA A 61 -6.13 11.93 1.92
C ALA A 61 -5.70 13.12 2.80
N ILE A 62 -4.41 13.26 3.08
CA ILE A 62 -3.84 14.38 3.84
C ILE A 62 -4.13 15.71 3.13
N HIS A 63 -3.92 15.76 1.81
CA HIS A 63 -4.19 16.95 1.02
C HIS A 63 -5.68 17.31 1.04
N GLN A 64 -6.56 16.36 0.76
CA GLN A 64 -8.02 16.57 0.70
C GLN A 64 -8.64 16.99 2.03
N GLN A 65 -7.99 16.65 3.16
CA GLN A 65 -8.42 17.05 4.51
C GLN A 65 -7.70 18.32 5.03
N SER A 66 -6.82 18.92 4.22
CA SER A 66 -6.04 20.11 4.60
C SER A 66 -6.71 21.40 4.16
N GLY A 67 -6.20 22.54 4.67
CA GLY A 67 -6.58 23.86 4.19
C GLY A 67 -6.25 24.12 2.71
N ARG A 68 -5.48 23.22 2.07
CA ARG A 68 -5.10 23.30 0.64
C ARG A 68 -5.93 22.35 -0.24
N ALA A 69 -7.03 21.77 0.25
CA ALA A 69 -7.83 20.77 -0.46
C ALA A 69 -8.35 21.21 -1.84
N ALA A 70 -8.64 22.50 -2.00
CA ALA A 70 -9.12 23.09 -3.26
C ALA A 70 -7.98 23.56 -4.19
N LEU A 71 -6.71 23.43 -3.77
CA LEU A 71 -5.53 23.89 -4.48
C LEU A 71 -4.86 22.72 -5.22
N PRO A 72 -3.86 22.98 -6.09
CA PRO A 72 -3.22 21.92 -6.88
C PRO A 72 -2.59 20.82 -6.00
N PHE A 73 -2.79 19.56 -6.39
CA PHE A 73 -2.06 18.40 -5.89
C PHE A 73 -1.23 17.82 -7.03
N ILE A 74 0.07 18.02 -6.98
CA ILE A 74 1.01 17.53 -8.00
C ILE A 74 1.76 16.33 -7.44
N SER A 75 1.75 15.21 -8.15
CA SER A 75 2.45 13.98 -7.75
C SER A 75 3.53 13.61 -8.77
N ILE A 76 4.68 13.16 -8.26
CA ILE A 76 5.76 12.61 -9.08
C ILE A 76 6.38 11.42 -8.37
N ASN A 77 6.71 10.37 -9.12
CA ASN A 77 7.52 9.26 -8.65
C ASN A 77 9.00 9.52 -8.99
N CYS A 78 9.83 9.66 -7.96
CA CYS A 78 11.25 10.01 -8.10
C CYS A 78 12.10 8.83 -8.63
N GLY A 79 11.60 7.60 -8.55
CA GLY A 79 12.28 6.42 -9.08
C GLY A 79 11.90 6.08 -10.53
N ALA A 80 10.88 6.74 -11.10
CA ALA A 80 10.39 6.43 -12.44
C ALA A 80 11.17 7.14 -13.55
N LEU A 81 11.96 8.16 -13.22
CA LEU A 81 12.69 9.00 -14.17
C LEU A 81 14.21 8.89 -13.92
N ASN A 82 15.00 9.09 -14.95
CA ASN A 82 16.44 9.29 -14.77
C ASN A 82 16.71 10.64 -14.09
N ASP A 83 17.88 10.79 -13.47
CA ASP A 83 18.24 11.95 -12.66
C ASP A 83 18.08 13.29 -13.39
N THR A 84 18.52 13.37 -14.65
CA THR A 84 18.45 14.61 -15.45
C THR A 84 17.00 15.01 -15.75
N LEU A 85 16.15 14.03 -16.06
CA LEU A 85 14.73 14.28 -16.31
C LEU A 85 14.02 14.65 -15.01
N LEU A 86 14.29 13.92 -13.91
CA LEU A 86 13.71 14.20 -12.60
C LEU A 86 14.03 15.63 -12.16
N GLU A 87 15.28 16.04 -12.34
CA GLU A 87 15.75 17.39 -12.00
C GLU A 87 15.04 18.46 -12.84
N SER A 88 14.95 18.25 -14.16
CA SER A 88 14.28 19.19 -15.05
C SER A 88 12.76 19.28 -14.83
N GLU A 89 12.11 18.15 -14.51
CA GLU A 89 10.69 18.14 -14.16
C GLU A 89 10.41 18.84 -12.83
N LEU A 90 11.18 18.55 -11.78
CA LEU A 90 10.97 19.15 -10.46
C LEU A 90 11.21 20.65 -10.45
N PHE A 91 12.35 21.09 -10.98
CA PHE A 91 12.83 22.47 -10.81
C PHE A 91 12.59 23.34 -12.04
N GLY A 92 12.31 22.73 -13.20
CA GLY A 92 12.24 23.44 -14.48
C GLY A 92 13.63 23.76 -15.07
N TYR A 93 13.65 24.30 -16.24
CA TYR A 93 14.91 24.66 -16.92
C TYR A 93 14.77 25.89 -17.82
N GLU A 94 15.86 26.59 -17.97
CA GLU A 94 15.99 27.70 -18.92
C GLU A 94 16.38 27.20 -20.31
N ARG A 95 16.11 27.99 -21.34
CA ARG A 95 16.55 27.71 -22.71
C ARG A 95 18.07 27.53 -22.76
N GLY A 96 18.54 26.45 -23.35
CA GLY A 96 19.97 26.13 -23.49
C GLY A 96 20.59 25.47 -22.26
N ALA A 97 19.82 25.08 -21.25
CA ALA A 97 20.34 24.43 -20.05
C ALA A 97 21.02 23.07 -20.31
N PHE A 98 20.56 22.36 -21.35
CA PHE A 98 21.14 21.09 -21.82
C PHE A 98 20.82 20.90 -23.33
N THR A 99 21.44 19.88 -23.96
CA THR A 99 21.18 19.55 -25.36
C THR A 99 19.71 19.11 -25.51
N GLY A 100 18.93 19.93 -26.25
CA GLY A 100 17.48 19.72 -26.43
C GLY A 100 16.59 20.71 -25.65
N ALA A 101 17.14 21.56 -24.79
CA ALA A 101 16.41 22.61 -24.09
C ALA A 101 16.12 23.82 -25.03
N ILE A 102 15.22 23.64 -25.99
CA ILE A 102 14.87 24.63 -27.02
C ILE A 102 14.09 25.80 -26.43
N GLN A 103 13.23 25.51 -25.42
CA GLN A 103 12.39 26.50 -24.75
C GLN A 103 12.54 26.35 -23.24
N LYS A 104 12.21 27.41 -22.51
CA LYS A 104 12.08 27.41 -21.06
C LYS A 104 10.87 26.57 -20.63
N GLN A 105 11.01 25.75 -19.58
CA GLN A 105 9.93 24.98 -18.99
C GLN A 105 9.82 25.23 -17.49
N LYS A 106 8.60 25.45 -17.01
CA LYS A 106 8.31 25.57 -15.58
C LYS A 106 8.37 24.18 -14.94
N GLY A 107 8.98 24.11 -13.74
CA GLY A 107 9.04 22.87 -12.96
C GLY A 107 7.78 22.62 -12.13
N LEU A 108 7.67 21.38 -11.61
CA LEU A 108 6.53 20.92 -10.81
C LEU A 108 6.38 21.70 -9.50
N PHE A 109 7.47 22.17 -8.88
CA PHE A 109 7.38 23.07 -7.72
C PHE A 109 6.67 24.39 -8.05
N GLN A 110 6.89 24.94 -9.25
CA GLN A 110 6.17 26.15 -9.70
C GLN A 110 4.70 25.82 -10.02
N ALA A 111 4.43 24.66 -10.59
CA ALA A 111 3.06 24.21 -10.89
C ALA A 111 2.26 23.90 -9.61
N ALA A 112 2.93 23.47 -8.54
CA ALA A 112 2.34 23.21 -7.23
C ALA A 112 2.23 24.44 -6.34
N HIS A 113 2.58 25.64 -6.85
CA HIS A 113 2.53 26.87 -6.06
C HIS A 113 1.16 27.06 -5.41
N THR A 114 1.15 27.42 -4.13
CA THR A 114 0.01 27.46 -3.19
C THR A 114 -0.59 26.11 -2.78
N GLY A 115 -0.32 25.05 -3.54
CA GLY A 115 -0.86 23.71 -3.35
C GLY A 115 0.04 22.75 -2.57
N THR A 116 0.03 21.50 -3.00
CA THR A 116 0.80 20.40 -2.39
C THR A 116 1.56 19.63 -3.48
N ILE A 117 2.83 19.33 -3.22
CA ILE A 117 3.60 18.40 -4.04
C ILE A 117 3.79 17.07 -3.28
N PHE A 118 3.54 15.97 -3.96
CA PHE A 118 3.79 14.62 -3.45
C PHE A 118 4.98 14.00 -4.18
N LEU A 119 6.03 13.69 -3.42
CA LEU A 119 7.27 13.09 -3.89
C LEU A 119 7.28 11.60 -3.49
N ASP A 120 6.85 10.72 -4.40
CA ASP A 120 6.90 9.27 -4.12
C ASP A 120 8.30 8.71 -4.39
N GLU A 121 8.68 7.69 -3.62
CA GLU A 121 9.99 7.02 -3.69
C GLU A 121 11.16 8.01 -3.53
N ILE A 122 11.06 8.94 -2.55
CA ILE A 122 12.09 9.97 -2.33
C ILE A 122 13.48 9.40 -2.05
N GLY A 123 13.57 8.17 -1.52
CA GLY A 123 14.83 7.47 -1.29
C GLY A 123 15.58 7.05 -2.56
N GLU A 124 14.97 7.23 -3.75
CA GLU A 124 15.59 6.96 -5.05
C GLU A 124 16.27 8.20 -5.65
N MET A 125 16.08 9.38 -5.04
CA MET A 125 16.69 10.63 -5.55
C MET A 125 18.21 10.58 -5.52
N SER A 126 18.84 11.06 -6.59
CA SER A 126 20.28 11.28 -6.63
C SER A 126 20.73 12.34 -5.61
N PRO A 127 21.98 12.29 -5.14
CA PRO A 127 22.53 13.28 -4.23
C PRO A 127 22.42 14.73 -4.74
N ALA A 128 22.53 14.94 -6.05
CA ALA A 128 22.36 16.25 -6.69
C ALA A 128 20.94 16.79 -6.54
N CYS A 129 19.94 15.96 -6.81
CA CYS A 129 18.52 16.30 -6.60
C CYS A 129 18.21 16.56 -5.13
N GLN A 130 18.77 15.76 -4.21
CA GLN A 130 18.59 15.95 -2.76
C GLN A 130 19.07 17.34 -2.29
N VAL A 131 20.22 17.82 -2.78
CA VAL A 131 20.74 19.16 -2.47
C VAL A 131 19.78 20.26 -2.93
N LYS A 132 19.24 20.13 -4.15
CA LYS A 132 18.29 21.13 -4.69
C LYS A 132 16.97 21.12 -3.93
N LEU A 133 16.45 19.92 -3.62
CA LEU A 133 15.24 19.79 -2.81
C LEU A 133 15.41 20.42 -1.43
N LEU A 134 16.56 20.20 -0.77
CA LEU A 134 16.85 20.80 0.53
C LEU A 134 16.78 22.34 0.47
N ARG A 135 17.34 22.94 -0.57
CA ARG A 135 17.27 24.40 -0.77
C ARG A 135 15.83 24.88 -0.92
N VAL A 136 15.01 24.18 -1.75
CA VAL A 136 13.59 24.54 -1.90
C VAL A 136 12.85 24.49 -0.57
N LEU A 137 13.12 23.46 0.26
CA LEU A 137 12.49 23.31 1.57
C LEU A 137 12.96 24.35 2.60
N GLN A 138 14.18 24.89 2.45
CA GLN A 138 14.76 25.88 3.36
C GLN A 138 14.38 27.31 2.98
N GLU A 139 14.44 27.62 1.69
CA GLU A 139 14.36 29.00 1.15
C GLU A 139 12.96 29.35 0.63
N GLY A 140 12.09 28.31 0.40
CA GLY A 140 10.79 28.52 -0.25
C GLY A 140 10.93 29.07 -1.67
N ALA A 141 12.03 28.73 -2.35
CA ALA A 141 12.32 29.18 -3.70
C ALA A 141 12.94 28.07 -4.54
N VAL A 142 12.65 28.09 -5.84
CA VAL A 142 13.20 27.14 -6.81
C VAL A 142 14.09 27.86 -7.81
N ARG A 143 15.26 27.27 -8.11
CA ARG A 143 16.16 27.73 -9.17
C ARG A 143 16.09 26.75 -10.34
N PRO A 144 15.61 27.17 -11.53
CA PRO A 144 15.59 26.34 -12.72
C PRO A 144 16.99 25.90 -13.15
N VAL A 145 17.09 24.74 -13.80
CA VAL A 145 18.36 24.24 -14.35
C VAL A 145 18.87 25.22 -15.39
N GLY A 146 20.15 25.62 -15.30
CA GLY A 146 20.74 26.65 -16.16
C GLY A 146 20.30 28.08 -15.85
N GLY A 147 19.40 28.30 -14.90
CA GLY A 147 18.93 29.61 -14.48
C GLY A 147 19.73 30.19 -13.32
N LEU A 148 19.77 31.52 -13.24
CA LEU A 148 20.41 32.30 -12.11
C LEU A 148 19.35 32.83 -11.14
N ALA A 149 18.14 33.09 -11.62
CA ALA A 149 17.05 33.66 -10.83
C ALA A 149 16.38 32.63 -9.95
N GLU A 150 16.08 33.00 -8.73
CA GLU A 150 15.25 32.20 -7.80
C GLU A 150 13.79 32.63 -7.94
N ILE A 151 12.90 31.65 -7.92
CA ILE A 151 11.47 31.84 -8.07
C ILE A 151 10.82 31.37 -6.79
N SER A 152 10.19 32.30 -6.05
CA SER A 152 9.52 31.98 -4.79
C SER A 152 8.34 31.04 -5.03
N VAL A 153 8.22 30.00 -4.19
CA VAL A 153 7.14 29.02 -4.19
C VAL A 153 6.64 28.78 -2.77
N ASP A 154 5.34 28.77 -2.61
CA ASP A 154 4.67 28.32 -1.39
C ASP A 154 4.05 26.94 -1.66
N VAL A 155 4.70 25.88 -1.23
CA VAL A 155 4.30 24.50 -1.54
C VAL A 155 4.40 23.64 -0.29
N ARG A 156 3.29 22.98 0.07
CA ARG A 156 3.33 21.92 1.07
C ARG A 156 3.96 20.68 0.47
N VAL A 157 4.94 20.09 1.15
CA VAL A 157 5.63 18.90 0.66
C VAL A 157 5.18 17.67 1.46
N ILE A 158 4.74 16.64 0.74
CA ILE A 158 4.49 15.28 1.26
C ILE A 158 5.45 14.35 0.53
N ALA A 159 6.30 13.65 1.25
CA ALA A 159 7.24 12.69 0.69
C ALA A 159 6.86 11.26 1.09
N ALA A 160 7.15 10.28 0.24
CA ALA A 160 6.94 8.87 0.58
C ALA A 160 8.15 8.01 0.20
N THR A 161 8.37 6.93 0.94
CA THR A 161 9.41 5.96 0.65
C THR A 161 9.07 4.57 1.19
N ASN A 162 9.56 3.54 0.54
CA ASN A 162 9.61 2.17 1.03
C ASN A 162 10.99 1.80 1.58
N ARG A 163 12.00 2.65 1.40
CA ARG A 163 13.36 2.43 1.91
C ARG A 163 13.50 2.87 3.36
N ASN A 164 14.40 2.22 4.08
CA ASN A 164 14.82 2.67 5.39
C ASN A 164 15.85 3.80 5.24
N LEU A 165 15.39 5.06 5.31
CA LEU A 165 16.26 6.21 5.12
C LEU A 165 17.40 6.28 6.13
N GLY A 166 17.26 5.75 7.35
CA GLY A 166 18.36 5.68 8.31
C GLY A 166 19.51 4.78 7.81
N LYS A 167 19.18 3.66 7.15
CA LYS A 167 20.22 2.82 6.50
C LYS A 167 20.83 3.51 5.28
N GLU A 168 20.04 4.21 4.50
CA GLU A 168 20.53 4.97 3.33
C GLU A 168 21.45 6.13 3.74
N ILE A 169 21.18 6.79 4.88
CA ILE A 169 22.06 7.81 5.48
C ILE A 169 23.38 7.19 5.90
N GLY A 170 23.34 6.06 6.62
CA GLY A 170 24.55 5.33 7.02
C GLY A 170 25.40 4.84 5.84
N ALA A 171 24.77 4.59 4.70
CA ALA A 171 25.43 4.20 3.44
C ALA A 171 25.89 5.40 2.59
N GLY A 172 25.66 6.65 3.02
CA GLY A 172 25.99 7.87 2.27
C GLY A 172 25.14 8.12 1.02
N LYS A 173 24.01 7.40 0.87
CA LYS A 173 23.09 7.53 -0.29
C LYS A 173 22.00 8.57 -0.07
N PHE A 174 21.68 8.87 1.17
CA PHE A 174 20.69 9.89 1.51
C PHE A 174 21.29 10.88 2.51
N ARG A 175 20.98 12.16 2.33
CA ARG A 175 21.52 13.22 3.19
C ARG A 175 20.73 13.30 4.50
N GLU A 176 21.45 13.41 5.59
CA GLU A 176 20.89 13.53 6.93
C GLU A 176 20.14 14.86 7.14
N ASP A 177 20.68 15.97 6.59
CA ASP A 177 20.04 17.28 6.67
C ASP A 177 18.69 17.34 5.95
N LEU A 178 18.59 16.70 4.79
CA LEU A 178 17.32 16.54 4.07
C LEU A 178 16.33 15.68 4.86
N PHE A 179 16.79 14.57 5.45
CA PHE A 179 15.94 13.69 6.25
C PHE A 179 15.24 14.49 7.36
N TYR A 180 15.96 15.27 8.17
CA TYR A 180 15.33 16.06 9.23
C TYR A 180 14.39 17.14 8.72
N ARG A 181 14.56 17.61 7.50
CA ARG A 181 13.68 18.62 6.90
C ARG A 181 12.40 18.04 6.33
N ILE A 182 12.42 16.76 5.85
CA ILE A 182 11.23 16.08 5.33
C ILE A 182 10.48 15.28 6.40
N ALA A 183 11.14 14.80 7.44
CA ALA A 183 10.57 13.96 8.49
C ALA A 183 10.05 14.76 9.68
N VAL A 184 9.43 15.93 9.44
CA VAL A 184 8.84 16.75 10.51
C VAL A 184 7.64 16.05 11.13
N LEU A 185 6.76 15.52 10.29
CA LEU A 185 5.69 14.60 10.67
C LEU A 185 5.90 13.28 9.95
N THR A 186 5.76 12.16 10.65
CA THR A 186 5.92 10.82 10.06
C THR A 186 4.64 10.02 10.19
N ILE A 187 4.27 9.33 9.10
CA ILE A 187 3.15 8.40 9.06
C ILE A 187 3.66 7.08 8.53
N ASP A 188 3.41 6.00 9.27
CA ASP A 188 3.73 4.65 8.81
C ASP A 188 2.47 3.94 8.30
N THR A 189 2.54 3.45 7.04
CA THR A 189 1.43 2.73 6.42
C THR A 189 1.56 1.24 6.72
N PRO A 190 0.57 0.63 7.41
CA PRO A 190 0.66 -0.76 7.81
C PRO A 190 0.68 -1.69 6.59
N SER A 191 1.57 -2.69 6.63
CA SER A 191 1.58 -3.77 5.64
C SER A 191 0.30 -4.61 5.73
N LEU A 192 -0.05 -5.31 4.64
CA LEU A 192 -1.30 -6.08 4.60
C LEU A 192 -1.32 -7.23 5.62
N ARG A 193 -0.15 -7.83 5.92
CA ARG A 193 0.00 -8.87 6.96
C ARG A 193 -0.23 -8.36 8.39
N GLN A 194 -0.13 -7.04 8.63
CA GLN A 194 -0.46 -6.43 9.93
C GLN A 194 -1.95 -6.10 10.08
N ARG A 195 -2.73 -6.26 8.99
CA ARG A 195 -4.16 -5.98 8.93
C ARG A 195 -4.95 -7.05 8.17
N THR A 196 -4.65 -8.31 8.42
CA THR A 196 -5.25 -9.46 7.73
C THR A 196 -6.77 -9.48 7.83
N SER A 197 -7.35 -8.95 8.90
CA SER A 197 -8.80 -8.78 9.07
C SER A 197 -9.45 -7.86 8.02
N ASP A 198 -8.67 -7.03 7.31
CA ASP A 198 -9.18 -6.17 6.24
C ASP A 198 -9.18 -6.90 4.87
N ILE A 199 -8.51 -8.05 4.74
CA ILE A 199 -8.40 -8.78 3.47
C ILE A 199 -9.77 -9.14 2.89
N PRO A 200 -10.74 -9.69 3.63
CA PRO A 200 -12.06 -10.00 3.06
C PRO A 200 -12.75 -8.76 2.50
N LEU A 201 -12.64 -7.62 3.16
CA LEU A 201 -13.23 -6.36 2.72
C LEU A 201 -12.57 -5.83 1.45
N LEU A 202 -11.23 -5.95 1.36
CA LEU A 202 -10.46 -5.57 0.17
C LEU A 202 -10.78 -6.50 -1.01
N VAL A 203 -10.89 -7.80 -0.77
CA VAL A 203 -11.26 -8.79 -1.80
C VAL A 203 -12.63 -8.48 -2.38
N GLU A 204 -13.65 -8.28 -1.54
CA GLU A 204 -14.99 -7.92 -1.98
C GLU A 204 -15.00 -6.63 -2.82
N HIS A 205 -14.24 -5.63 -2.40
CA HIS A 205 -14.11 -4.39 -3.14
C HIS A 205 -13.46 -4.60 -4.52
N PHE A 206 -12.36 -5.35 -4.59
CA PHE A 206 -11.66 -5.57 -5.85
C PHE A 206 -12.40 -6.49 -6.79
N LEU A 207 -13.12 -7.49 -6.29
CA LEU A 207 -14.03 -8.31 -7.11
C LEU A 207 -15.06 -7.43 -7.80
N ARG A 208 -15.77 -6.58 -7.05
CA ARG A 208 -16.75 -5.67 -7.61
C ARG A 208 -16.15 -4.73 -8.65
N GLN A 209 -14.99 -4.11 -8.36
CA GLN A 209 -14.32 -3.24 -9.32
C GLN A 209 -13.89 -3.97 -10.60
N ALA A 210 -13.42 -5.22 -10.48
CA ALA A 210 -13.00 -6.02 -11.60
C ALA A 210 -14.20 -6.44 -12.46
N ASP A 211 -15.30 -6.87 -11.85
CA ASP A 211 -16.55 -7.21 -12.53
C ASP A 211 -17.12 -6.01 -13.30
N GLU A 212 -17.20 -4.85 -12.67
CA GLU A 212 -17.66 -3.61 -13.32
C GLU A 212 -16.76 -3.23 -14.50
N LYS A 213 -15.44 -3.28 -14.34
CA LYS A 213 -14.46 -2.95 -15.37
C LYS A 213 -14.54 -3.91 -16.57
N MET A 214 -14.78 -5.19 -16.32
CA MET A 214 -14.91 -6.22 -17.35
C MET A 214 -16.33 -6.35 -17.89
N LYS A 215 -17.28 -5.55 -17.38
CA LYS A 215 -18.71 -5.62 -17.72
C LYS A 215 -19.26 -7.04 -17.54
N ASN A 216 -18.78 -7.76 -16.53
CA ASN A 216 -19.26 -9.09 -16.22
C ASN A 216 -20.60 -8.99 -15.49
N PRO A 217 -21.70 -9.56 -16.00
CA PRO A 217 -22.98 -9.59 -15.34
C PRO A 217 -23.02 -10.52 -14.12
N ARG A 218 -22.03 -11.43 -14.01
CA ARG A 218 -21.91 -12.39 -12.93
C ARG A 218 -21.05 -11.78 -11.84
N HIS A 219 -21.65 -11.53 -10.68
CA HIS A 219 -20.90 -11.05 -9.52
C HIS A 219 -20.11 -12.18 -8.90
N HIS A 220 -18.79 -12.17 -9.12
CA HIS A 220 -17.91 -13.20 -8.60
C HIS A 220 -17.93 -13.28 -7.08
N LYS A 221 -17.87 -14.51 -6.58
CA LYS A 221 -17.72 -14.83 -5.16
C LYS A 221 -16.55 -15.78 -4.98
N ILE A 222 -15.88 -15.70 -3.85
CA ILE A 222 -14.81 -16.60 -3.47
C ILE A 222 -15.36 -17.61 -2.47
N ASP A 223 -15.00 -18.88 -2.62
CA ASP A 223 -15.37 -19.92 -1.66
C ASP A 223 -14.70 -19.67 -0.29
N GLY A 224 -15.23 -20.30 0.77
CA GLY A 224 -14.74 -20.08 2.14
C GLY A 224 -13.30 -20.50 2.37
N GLU A 225 -12.83 -21.52 1.66
CA GLU A 225 -11.45 -22.02 1.75
C GLU A 225 -10.50 -21.08 1.01
N GLY A 226 -10.90 -20.62 -0.18
CA GLY A 226 -10.15 -19.61 -0.94
C GLY A 226 -10.01 -18.29 -0.19
N MET A 227 -11.07 -17.83 0.49
CA MET A 227 -10.97 -16.64 1.35
C MET A 227 -9.99 -16.86 2.50
N THR A 228 -9.98 -18.04 3.09
CA THR A 228 -9.02 -18.41 4.14
C THR A 228 -7.59 -18.40 3.59
N ALA A 229 -7.35 -19.00 2.42
CA ALA A 229 -6.05 -18.99 1.75
C ALA A 229 -5.55 -17.57 1.49
N LEU A 230 -6.41 -16.69 0.95
CA LEU A 230 -6.07 -15.28 0.73
C LEU A 230 -5.75 -14.54 2.04
N THR A 231 -6.43 -14.88 3.14
CA THR A 231 -6.23 -14.22 4.44
C THR A 231 -4.92 -14.63 5.12
N VAL A 232 -4.50 -15.88 4.95
CA VAL A 232 -3.25 -16.42 5.53
C VAL A 232 -2.02 -16.00 4.75
N TYR A 233 -2.17 -15.71 3.47
CA TYR A 233 -1.05 -15.35 2.62
C TYR A 233 -0.35 -14.05 3.07
N SER A 234 0.99 -14.00 2.95
CA SER A 234 1.82 -12.91 3.50
C SER A 234 1.78 -11.59 2.72
N TRP A 235 1.35 -11.64 1.45
CA TRP A 235 1.21 -10.50 0.54
C TRP A 235 2.46 -9.58 0.49
N PRO A 236 3.62 -10.05 0.02
CA PRO A 236 4.84 -9.22 -0.05
C PRO A 236 4.67 -7.96 -0.91
N GLY A 237 3.78 -7.98 -1.91
CA GLY A 237 3.39 -6.80 -2.69
C GLY A 237 2.15 -6.08 -2.16
N ASN A 238 1.72 -6.41 -0.94
CA ASN A 238 0.63 -5.78 -0.21
C ASN A 238 -0.68 -5.66 -1.02
N VAL A 239 -1.39 -4.56 -0.90
CA VAL A 239 -2.69 -4.33 -1.56
C VAL A 239 -2.57 -4.32 -3.09
N ARG A 240 -1.42 -3.86 -3.62
CA ARG A 240 -1.17 -3.87 -5.08
C ARG A 240 -1.16 -5.30 -5.62
N GLN A 241 -0.49 -6.21 -4.93
CA GLN A 241 -0.46 -7.62 -5.31
C GLN A 241 -1.84 -8.28 -5.17
N LEU A 242 -2.52 -8.06 -4.04
CA LEU A 242 -3.87 -8.59 -3.82
C LEU A 242 -4.81 -8.17 -4.96
N ARG A 243 -4.82 -6.88 -5.30
CA ARG A 243 -5.63 -6.36 -6.41
C ARG A 243 -5.34 -7.06 -7.73
N HIS A 244 -4.06 -7.21 -8.10
CA HIS A 244 -3.67 -7.87 -9.35
C HIS A 244 -4.08 -9.35 -9.38
N VAL A 245 -3.98 -10.05 -8.24
CA VAL A 245 -4.43 -11.44 -8.14
C VAL A 245 -5.95 -11.53 -8.33
N ILE A 246 -6.73 -10.65 -7.70
CA ILE A 246 -8.20 -10.62 -7.88
C ILE A 246 -8.58 -10.26 -9.32
N GLU A 247 -7.96 -9.24 -9.93
CA GLU A 247 -8.20 -8.88 -11.34
C GLU A 247 -7.89 -10.07 -12.28
N ARG A 248 -6.81 -10.82 -12.01
CA ARG A 248 -6.48 -12.05 -12.77
C ARG A 248 -7.51 -13.14 -12.59
N LEU A 249 -7.94 -13.39 -11.35
CA LEU A 249 -8.96 -14.40 -11.03
C LEU A 249 -10.26 -14.11 -11.78
N VAL A 250 -10.77 -12.89 -11.73
CA VAL A 250 -11.99 -12.49 -12.45
C VAL A 250 -11.83 -12.69 -13.97
N ALA A 251 -10.66 -12.36 -14.51
CA ALA A 251 -10.39 -12.54 -15.95
C ALA A 251 -10.33 -14.01 -16.37
N THR A 252 -9.76 -14.89 -15.52
CA THR A 252 -9.59 -16.32 -15.85
C THR A 252 -10.81 -17.16 -15.53
N THR A 253 -11.70 -16.69 -14.66
CA THR A 253 -12.94 -17.40 -14.28
C THR A 253 -14.20 -16.69 -14.80
N PHE A 254 -14.08 -15.91 -15.90
CA PHE A 254 -15.14 -15.06 -16.43
C PHE A 254 -16.49 -15.75 -16.62
N GLU A 255 -16.49 -17.05 -16.97
CA GLU A 255 -17.68 -17.86 -17.18
C GLU A 255 -18.29 -18.44 -15.88
N SER A 256 -17.60 -18.34 -14.75
CA SER A 256 -18.03 -18.90 -13.46
C SER A 256 -18.36 -17.79 -12.46
N GLU A 257 -19.45 -17.92 -11.71
CA GLU A 257 -19.75 -17.04 -10.58
C GLU A 257 -18.85 -17.32 -9.37
N LEU A 258 -18.42 -18.57 -9.20
CA LEU A 258 -17.62 -19.02 -8.06
C LEU A 258 -16.16 -19.16 -8.43
N ILE A 259 -15.30 -18.42 -7.74
CA ILE A 259 -13.84 -18.56 -7.78
C ILE A 259 -13.45 -19.61 -6.74
N THR A 260 -12.93 -20.75 -7.20
CA THR A 260 -12.53 -21.86 -6.35
C THR A 260 -11.15 -21.64 -5.74
N THR A 261 -10.88 -22.32 -4.65
CA THR A 261 -9.57 -22.38 -4.00
C THR A 261 -8.46 -22.79 -4.98
N GLU A 262 -8.73 -23.75 -5.86
CA GLU A 262 -7.80 -24.21 -6.89
C GLU A 262 -7.40 -23.06 -7.85
N ALA A 263 -8.38 -22.30 -8.34
CA ALA A 263 -8.12 -21.12 -9.18
C ALA A 263 -7.24 -20.08 -8.47
N ILE A 264 -7.42 -19.88 -7.17
CA ILE A 264 -6.60 -18.99 -6.36
C ILE A 264 -5.15 -19.46 -6.31
N PHE A 265 -4.90 -20.75 -6.05
CA PHE A 265 -3.53 -21.28 -6.03
C PHE A 265 -2.83 -21.15 -7.39
N HIS A 266 -3.56 -21.35 -8.50
CA HIS A 266 -3.02 -21.10 -9.85
C HIS A 266 -2.74 -19.62 -10.13
N ALA A 267 -3.47 -18.71 -9.51
CA ALA A 267 -3.26 -17.28 -9.67
C ALA A 267 -2.13 -16.72 -8.78
N LEU A 268 -1.74 -17.43 -7.71
CA LEU A 268 -0.60 -17.04 -6.89
C LEU A 268 0.72 -17.40 -7.58
N PRO A 269 1.78 -16.59 -7.47
CA PRO A 269 3.10 -16.89 -8.06
C PRO A 269 3.70 -18.18 -7.49
N ALA A 270 4.23 -19.05 -8.35
CA ALA A 270 4.81 -20.35 -7.96
C ALA A 270 6.00 -20.22 -6.98
N SER A 271 6.77 -19.11 -7.03
CA SER A 271 7.82 -18.81 -6.05
C SER A 271 7.32 -18.72 -4.62
N LEU A 272 6.04 -18.51 -4.43
CA LEU A 272 5.40 -18.32 -3.13
C LEU A 272 4.88 -19.62 -2.53
N LEU A 273 4.59 -20.61 -3.36
CA LEU A 273 4.38 -21.98 -2.88
C LEU A 273 5.67 -22.51 -2.25
N SER A 274 6.85 -22.12 -2.75
CA SER A 274 8.14 -22.47 -2.16
C SER A 274 8.47 -21.67 -0.89
N GLU A 275 8.07 -20.39 -0.77
CA GLU A 275 8.21 -19.62 0.48
C GLU A 275 7.26 -20.09 1.57
N MET A 276 6.02 -20.43 1.22
CA MET A 276 5.12 -21.11 2.14
C MET A 276 5.69 -22.47 2.57
N ALA A 277 6.33 -23.20 1.67
CA ALA A 277 7.00 -24.46 1.96
C ALA A 277 8.26 -24.28 2.85
N THR A 278 9.00 -23.18 2.71
CA THR A 278 10.17 -22.87 3.56
C THR A 278 9.79 -22.31 4.93
N GLN A 279 8.70 -21.61 5.06
CA GLN A 279 8.15 -21.16 6.35
C GLN A 279 7.38 -22.27 7.07
N LEU A 280 6.97 -23.33 6.34
CA LEU A 280 6.23 -24.47 6.85
C LEU A 280 6.93 -25.78 6.45
N PRO A 281 8.19 -26.04 6.88
CA PRO A 281 8.97 -27.20 6.47
C PRO A 281 8.33 -28.55 6.83
N VAL A 282 7.24 -28.54 7.60
CA VAL A 282 6.47 -29.73 8.03
C VAL A 282 5.32 -30.05 7.07
N ILE A 283 4.96 -29.16 6.11
CA ILE A 283 3.68 -29.27 5.39
C ILE A 283 3.82 -29.74 3.95
N PHE A 284 4.93 -29.44 3.27
CA PHE A 284 5.15 -29.89 1.89
C PHE A 284 6.26 -30.95 1.84
N ARG A 285 5.93 -32.16 1.41
CA ARG A 285 6.89 -33.22 1.11
C ARG A 285 7.06 -33.31 -0.41
N GLU A 286 8.24 -33.68 -0.90
CA GLU A 286 8.60 -33.69 -2.33
C GLU A 286 7.66 -34.46 -3.25
N ASN A 287 6.78 -35.34 -2.71
CA ASN A 287 5.82 -36.15 -3.45
C ASN A 287 4.36 -35.90 -3.08
N ASP A 288 4.06 -34.76 -2.42
CA ASP A 288 2.68 -34.47 -2.04
C ASP A 288 1.82 -34.01 -3.22
N SER A 289 0.61 -34.55 -3.29
CA SER A 289 -0.43 -33.96 -4.13
C SER A 289 -0.92 -32.63 -3.52
N LEU A 290 -1.53 -31.77 -4.35
CA LEU A 290 -2.18 -30.54 -3.89
C LEU A 290 -3.20 -30.81 -2.78
N ASP A 291 -3.95 -31.90 -2.89
CA ASP A 291 -4.93 -32.32 -1.88
C ASP A 291 -4.29 -32.67 -0.54
N ASP A 292 -3.13 -33.35 -0.54
CA ASP A 292 -2.39 -33.69 0.69
C ASP A 292 -1.85 -32.43 1.37
N PHE A 293 -1.42 -31.45 0.59
CA PHE A 293 -1.01 -30.15 1.09
C PHE A 293 -2.17 -29.39 1.72
N LEU A 294 -3.31 -29.31 1.05
CA LEU A 294 -4.53 -28.65 1.53
C LEU A 294 -5.06 -29.29 2.81
N ASP A 295 -5.07 -30.62 2.88
CA ASP A 295 -5.48 -31.35 4.07
C ASP A 295 -4.56 -31.08 5.26
N ARG A 296 -3.23 -30.94 5.06
CA ARG A 296 -2.28 -30.57 6.12
C ARG A 296 -2.43 -29.15 6.58
N MET A 297 -2.65 -28.21 5.66
CA MET A 297 -2.93 -26.81 5.98
C MET A 297 -4.21 -26.66 6.82
N LEU A 298 -5.26 -27.39 6.44
CA LEU A 298 -6.50 -27.43 7.21
C LEU A 298 -6.28 -27.95 8.63
N LEU A 299 -5.50 -29.02 8.78
CA LEU A 299 -5.17 -29.59 10.09
C LEU A 299 -4.43 -28.60 10.98
N LEU A 300 -3.43 -27.91 10.46
CA LEU A 300 -2.66 -26.93 11.23
C LEU A 300 -3.52 -25.73 11.65
N ALA A 301 -4.28 -25.16 10.71
CA ALA A 301 -5.18 -24.05 11.02
C ALA A 301 -6.22 -24.47 12.07
N TYR A 302 -6.76 -25.69 11.93
CA TYR A 302 -7.71 -26.22 12.88
C TYR A 302 -7.10 -26.45 14.28
N GLU A 303 -5.91 -27.02 14.38
CA GLU A 303 -5.23 -27.28 15.66
C GLU A 303 -4.82 -25.97 16.35
N GLN A 304 -4.29 -25.01 15.60
CA GLN A 304 -3.92 -23.69 16.13
C GLN A 304 -5.13 -22.94 16.67
N LEU A 305 -6.23 -22.87 15.91
CA LEU A 305 -7.46 -22.21 16.35
C LEU A 305 -8.17 -22.95 17.46
N ARG A 306 -8.10 -24.29 17.47
CA ARG A 306 -8.66 -25.09 18.54
C ARG A 306 -7.93 -24.89 19.86
N ASN A 307 -6.60 -24.81 19.82
CA ASN A 307 -5.79 -24.52 21.01
C ASN A 307 -6.11 -23.14 21.59
N GLN A 308 -6.41 -22.14 20.74
CA GLN A 308 -6.83 -20.81 21.16
C GLN A 308 -8.27 -20.75 21.69
N THR A 309 -9.19 -21.51 21.09
CA THR A 309 -10.64 -21.40 21.39
C THR A 309 -11.15 -22.43 22.37
N GLY A 310 -10.44 -23.53 22.55
CA GLY A 310 -10.84 -24.69 23.37
C GLY A 310 -12.06 -25.44 22.86
N SER A 311 -12.65 -25.07 21.70
CA SER A 311 -13.96 -25.58 21.27
C SER A 311 -14.06 -25.76 19.74
N HIS A 312 -14.46 -26.95 19.29
CA HIS A 312 -14.74 -27.23 17.88
C HIS A 312 -15.78 -26.29 17.27
N THR A 313 -16.82 -25.93 18.02
CA THR A 313 -17.89 -25.05 17.54
C THR A 313 -17.41 -23.62 17.32
N LYS A 314 -16.55 -23.11 18.23
CA LYS A 314 -15.95 -21.78 18.08
C LYS A 314 -14.95 -21.78 16.92
N THR A 315 -14.15 -22.85 16.77
CA THR A 315 -13.20 -23.00 15.66
C THR A 315 -13.93 -23.04 14.30
N ALA A 316 -15.03 -23.80 14.20
CA ALA A 316 -15.85 -23.87 13.01
C ALA A 316 -16.44 -22.49 12.60
N ARG A 317 -16.89 -21.69 13.60
CA ARG A 317 -17.37 -20.32 13.38
C ARG A 317 -16.25 -19.38 12.88
N LEU A 318 -15.05 -19.50 13.44
CA LEU A 318 -13.90 -18.69 13.01
C LEU A 318 -13.45 -19.04 11.59
N LEU A 319 -13.47 -20.32 11.24
CA LEU A 319 -13.17 -20.80 9.89
C LEU A 319 -14.34 -20.61 8.92
N ARG A 320 -15.50 -20.13 9.39
CA ARG A 320 -16.74 -19.97 8.61
C ARG A 320 -17.17 -21.23 7.87
N ILE A 321 -16.87 -22.40 8.44
CA ILE A 321 -17.22 -23.72 7.92
C ILE A 321 -18.29 -24.31 8.84
N ASP A 322 -19.27 -24.99 8.27
CA ASP A 322 -20.23 -25.75 9.06
C ASP A 322 -19.52 -26.79 9.94
N ARG A 323 -19.99 -26.94 11.18
CA ARG A 323 -19.37 -27.81 12.18
C ARG A 323 -19.20 -29.25 11.71
N VAL A 324 -20.22 -29.80 11.02
CA VAL A 324 -20.21 -31.18 10.55
C VAL A 324 -19.22 -31.33 9.39
N SER A 325 -19.24 -30.41 8.45
CA SER A 325 -18.32 -30.35 7.32
C SER A 325 -16.86 -30.18 7.78
N LEU A 326 -16.60 -29.32 8.75
CA LEU A 326 -15.25 -29.17 9.33
C LEU A 326 -14.77 -30.47 9.96
N TYR A 327 -15.62 -31.13 10.77
CA TYR A 327 -15.26 -32.38 11.41
C TYR A 327 -14.94 -33.47 10.39
N GLN A 328 -15.77 -33.63 9.36
CA GLN A 328 -15.56 -34.64 8.29
C GLN A 328 -14.28 -34.38 7.49
N ARG A 329 -13.95 -33.13 7.23
CA ARG A 329 -12.73 -32.73 6.49
C ARG A 329 -11.49 -32.98 7.34
N VAL A 330 -11.49 -32.55 8.60
CA VAL A 330 -10.40 -32.78 9.55
C VAL A 330 -10.12 -34.27 9.73
N GLU A 331 -11.17 -35.07 9.81
CA GLU A 331 -11.02 -36.53 9.96
C GLU A 331 -10.48 -37.19 8.69
N ARG A 332 -10.95 -36.78 7.50
CA ARG A 332 -10.37 -37.19 6.21
C ARG A 332 -8.90 -36.82 6.08
N ALA A 333 -8.58 -35.57 6.41
CA ALA A 333 -7.21 -35.08 6.39
C ALA A 333 -6.28 -35.87 7.33
N ARG A 334 -6.74 -36.18 8.54
CA ARG A 334 -6.00 -37.05 9.48
C ARG A 334 -5.75 -38.44 8.95
N GLN A 335 -6.77 -39.05 8.30
CA GLN A 335 -6.63 -40.39 7.72
C GLN A 335 -5.66 -40.40 6.53
N ARG A 336 -5.68 -39.38 5.67
CA ARG A 336 -4.73 -39.23 4.56
C ARG A 336 -3.31 -39.04 5.04
N VAL A 337 -3.09 -38.15 6.01
CA VAL A 337 -1.76 -37.89 6.59
C VAL A 337 -1.19 -39.15 7.25
N LYS A 338 -2.04 -39.99 7.91
CA LYS A 338 -1.61 -41.27 8.48
C LYS A 338 -1.25 -42.33 7.42
N ARG A 339 -1.84 -42.28 6.22
CA ARG A 339 -1.51 -43.19 5.12
C ARG A 339 -0.24 -42.81 4.36
N ALA A 340 0.15 -41.52 4.44
CA ALA A 340 1.33 -40.98 3.77
C ALA A 340 2.58 -40.94 4.69
N SER A 341 2.43 -41.30 5.96
CA SER A 341 3.53 -41.52 6.93
C SER A 341 3.89 -43.00 6.98
#